data_dd7a003354cc025d8c5d0cf573297596
#
_entry.id   dd7a003354cc025d8c5d0cf573297596
#
_cell.length_a   1.000
_cell.length_b   1.000
_cell.length_c   1.000
_cell.angle_alpha   90.00
_cell.angle_beta   90.00
_cell.angle_gamma   90.00
#
_symmetry.space_group_name_H-M   'P 1'
#
loop_
_entity.id
_entity.type
_entity.pdbx_description
1 polymer ?
#
loop_
_entity_poly.entity_id
_entity_poly.type
_entity_poly.pdbx_seq_one_letter_code
_entity_poly.pdbx_strand_id
1 'polypeptide(L)' 'MKTVKIRLDSIDKVKDFVNKISNYDSDFDLISGRYVIDAKSIMGIFSLDLSRPIELAIHSDEDYDEIIKVLATFIEE' A
#
# COMPACT_ATOMS: atom_id res chain seq x y z
N MET A 1 5.39 -9.82 -9.64
CA MET A 1 4.91 -9.14 -8.40
C MET A 1 6.11 -8.65 -7.61
N LYS A 2 6.07 -7.41 -7.18
CA LYS A 2 7.13 -6.81 -6.38
C LYS A 2 6.54 -6.30 -5.08
N THR A 3 7.31 -6.39 -4.00
CA THR A 3 6.85 -5.95 -2.68
C THR A 3 7.78 -4.88 -2.12
N VAL A 4 7.18 -3.93 -1.41
CA VAL A 4 7.92 -2.91 -0.66
C VAL A 4 7.27 -2.76 0.70
N LYS A 5 8.03 -2.30 1.68
CA LYS A 5 7.50 -2.02 3.01
C LYS A 5 7.02 -0.58 3.07
N ILE A 6 5.82 -0.38 3.59
CA ILE A 6 5.26 0.96 3.77
C ILE A 6 4.77 1.12 5.20
N ARG A 7 4.65 2.36 5.62
CA ARG A 7 4.10 2.71 6.94
C ARG A 7 2.90 3.62 6.78
N LEU A 8 1.78 3.20 7.37
CA LEU A 8 0.52 3.93 7.32
C LEU A 8 0.04 4.16 8.75
N ASP A 9 0.70 5.06 9.47
CA ASP A 9 0.50 5.23 10.90
C ASP A 9 -0.49 6.33 11.29
N SER A 10 -1.26 6.83 10.34
CA SER A 10 -2.32 7.79 10.62
C SER A 10 -3.48 7.61 9.64
N ILE A 11 -4.65 8.09 10.04
CA ILE A 11 -5.84 8.06 9.19
C ILE A 11 -5.59 8.83 7.90
N ASP A 12 -4.95 10.00 8.00
CA ASP A 12 -4.66 10.83 6.83
C ASP A 12 -3.73 10.13 5.86
N LYS A 13 -2.73 9.40 6.36
CA LYS A 13 -1.82 8.65 5.51
C LYS A 13 -2.54 7.52 4.78
N VAL A 14 -3.44 6.81 5.46
CA VAL A 14 -4.22 5.75 4.83
C VAL A 14 -5.07 6.31 3.69
N LYS A 15 -5.78 7.41 3.93
CA LYS A 15 -6.61 8.03 2.91
C LYS A 15 -5.78 8.50 1.71
N ASP A 16 -4.66 9.17 1.97
CA ASP A 16 -3.78 9.66 0.92
C ASP A 16 -3.20 8.50 0.10
N PHE A 17 -2.77 7.43 0.77
CA PHE A 17 -2.26 6.24 0.13
C PHE A 17 -3.31 5.63 -0.83
N VAL A 18 -4.52 5.41 -0.33
CA VAL A 18 -5.59 4.83 -1.15
C VAL A 18 -5.92 5.71 -2.34
N ASN A 19 -5.99 7.02 -2.13
CA ASN A 19 -6.24 7.96 -3.23
C ASN A 19 -5.17 7.86 -4.32
N LYS A 20 -3.91 7.74 -3.92
CA LYS A 20 -2.82 7.66 -4.89
C LYS A 20 -2.84 6.37 -5.70
N ILE A 21 -3.01 5.22 -5.04
CA ILE A 21 -3.03 3.95 -5.78
C ILE A 21 -4.31 3.74 -6.58
N SER A 22 -5.38 4.44 -6.22
CA SER A 22 -6.64 4.34 -6.97
C SER A 22 -6.57 4.96 -8.37
N ASN A 23 -5.52 5.72 -8.65
CA ASN A 23 -5.27 6.26 -9.98
C ASN A 23 -4.73 5.22 -10.96
N TYR A 24 -4.38 4.04 -10.47
CA TYR A 24 -3.83 2.96 -11.28
C TYR A 24 -4.82 1.80 -11.34
N ASP A 25 -4.97 1.20 -12.51
CA ASP A 25 -5.88 0.07 -12.70
C ASP A 25 -5.31 -1.25 -12.17
N SER A 26 -4.01 -1.28 -11.88
CA SER A 26 -3.35 -2.47 -11.38
C SER A 26 -3.87 -2.88 -10.01
N ASP A 27 -3.69 -4.14 -9.67
CA ASP A 27 -4.03 -4.65 -8.35
C ASP A 27 -2.90 -4.40 -7.36
N PHE A 28 -3.27 -4.09 -6.14
CA PHE A 28 -2.35 -3.88 -5.02
C PHE A 28 -2.88 -4.66 -3.82
N ASP A 29 -1.98 -5.37 -3.15
CA ASP A 29 -2.35 -6.08 -1.92
C ASP A 29 -1.49 -5.60 -0.76
N LEU A 30 -2.08 -5.56 0.43
CA LEU A 30 -1.34 -5.34 1.67
C LEU A 30 -1.24 -6.67 2.39
N ILE A 31 -0.02 -7.01 2.81
CA ILE A 31 0.28 -8.26 3.47
C ILE A 31 0.75 -7.96 4.89
N SER A 32 0.02 -8.47 5.87
CA SER A 32 0.34 -8.30 7.28
C SER A 32 0.18 -9.65 7.98
N GLY A 33 1.30 -10.31 8.25
CA GLY A 33 1.29 -11.64 8.83
C GLY A 33 0.56 -12.63 7.92
N ARG A 34 -0.56 -13.15 8.40
CA ARG A 34 -1.38 -14.11 7.64
C ARG A 34 -2.41 -13.45 6.75
N TYR A 35 -2.58 -12.14 6.89
CA TYR A 35 -3.64 -11.43 6.20
C TYR A 35 -3.13 -10.84 4.90
N VAL A 36 -3.92 -11.04 3.85
CA VAL A 36 -3.70 -10.40 2.55
C VAL A 36 -5.00 -9.70 2.21
N ILE A 37 -4.95 -8.38 2.06
CA ILE A 37 -6.14 -7.59 1.77
C ILE A 37 -5.90 -6.73 0.54
N ASP A 38 -6.98 -6.32 -0.11
CA ASP A 38 -6.92 -5.37 -1.21
C ASP A 38 -6.47 -4.01 -0.66
N ALA A 39 -5.36 -3.49 -1.16
CA ALA A 39 -4.81 -2.23 -0.70
C ALA A 39 -5.69 -1.02 -1.01
N LYS A 40 -6.65 -1.16 -1.91
CA LYS A 40 -7.61 -0.10 -2.22
C LYS A 40 -8.80 -0.08 -1.27
N SER A 41 -8.87 -1.03 -0.34
CA SER A 41 -9.97 -1.13 0.62
C SER A 41 -9.60 -0.41 1.91
N ILE A 42 -10.16 0.79 2.11
CA ILE A 42 -9.90 1.57 3.33
C ILE A 42 -10.32 0.78 4.58
N MET A 43 -11.48 0.15 4.55
CA MET A 43 -11.95 -0.61 5.70
C MET A 43 -11.06 -1.80 6.01
N GLY A 44 -10.57 -2.48 4.96
CA GLY A 44 -9.63 -3.58 5.15
C GLY A 44 -8.32 -3.11 5.79
N ILE A 45 -7.81 -1.96 5.36
CA ILE A 45 -6.57 -1.41 5.92
C ILE A 45 -6.73 -1.13 7.42
N PHE A 46 -7.85 -0.55 7.83
CA PHE A 46 -8.07 -0.23 9.24
C PHE A 46 -8.23 -1.48 10.12
N SER A 47 -8.43 -2.65 9.54
CA SER A 47 -8.47 -3.89 10.30
C SER A 47 -7.06 -4.43 10.61
N LEU A 48 -6.02 -3.84 10.03
CA LEU A 48 -4.65 -4.28 10.24
C LEU A 48 -4.01 -3.53 11.41
N ASP A 49 -2.90 -4.10 11.93
CA ASP A 49 -2.08 -3.41 12.92
C ASP A 49 -1.19 -2.40 12.19
N LEU A 50 -1.57 -1.13 12.21
CA LEU A 50 -0.87 -0.07 11.51
C LEU A 50 0.33 0.49 12.29
N SER A 51 0.60 -0.03 13.48
CA SER A 51 1.76 0.39 14.27
C SER A 51 3.08 -0.15 13.72
N ARG A 52 3.02 -1.07 12.77
CA ARG A 52 4.17 -1.72 12.16
C ARG A 52 4.18 -1.50 10.66
N PRO A 53 5.36 -1.56 10.02
CA PRO A 53 5.42 -1.55 8.56
C PRO A 53 4.64 -2.73 7.97
N ILE A 54 4.01 -2.50 6.83
CA ILE A 54 3.21 -3.49 6.13
C ILE A 54 3.82 -3.69 4.75
N GLU A 55 3.79 -4.90 4.23
CA GLU A 55 4.25 -5.16 2.87
C GLU A 55 3.17 -4.77 1.86
N LEU A 56 3.56 -4.03 0.86
CA LEU A 56 2.71 -3.70 -0.27
C LEU A 56 3.16 -4.52 -1.47
N ALA A 57 2.26 -5.35 -1.99
CA ALA A 57 2.52 -6.11 -3.21
C ALA A 57 1.93 -5.33 -4.40
N ILE A 58 2.79 -5.02 -5.36
CA ILE A 58 2.43 -4.25 -6.55
C ILE A 58 2.40 -5.21 -7.74
N HIS A 59 1.23 -5.37 -8.34
CA HIS A 59 1.00 -6.32 -9.44
C HIS A 59 1.12 -5.65 -10.81
N SER A 60 1.89 -4.56 -10.90
CA SER A 60 2.13 -3.87 -12.17
C SER A 60 3.63 -3.81 -12.43
N ASP A 61 4.06 -4.25 -13.60
CA ASP A 61 5.44 -4.07 -14.03
C ASP A 61 5.61 -2.77 -14.81
N GLU A 62 4.61 -2.37 -15.58
CA GLU A 62 4.69 -1.19 -16.45
C GLU A 62 4.78 0.12 -15.65
N ASP A 63 3.97 0.25 -14.60
CA ASP A 63 3.88 1.49 -13.83
C ASP A 63 4.69 1.44 -12.55
N TYR A 64 5.46 0.38 -12.32
CA TYR A 64 6.13 0.15 -11.04
C TYR A 64 6.98 1.36 -10.61
N ASP A 65 7.84 1.85 -11.49
CA ASP A 65 8.74 2.96 -11.15
C ASP A 65 7.98 4.23 -10.80
N GLU A 66 6.91 4.52 -11.55
CA GLU A 66 6.07 5.67 -11.27
C GLU A 66 5.35 5.52 -9.93
N ILE A 67 4.80 4.32 -9.66
CA ILE A 67 4.12 4.02 -8.41
C ILE A 67 5.04 4.23 -7.22
N ILE A 68 6.27 3.74 -7.30
CA ILE A 68 7.26 3.90 -6.23
C ILE A 68 7.54 5.38 -5.96
N LYS A 69 7.65 6.19 -7.01
CA LYS A 69 7.87 7.63 -6.85
C LYS A 69 6.68 8.30 -6.17
N VAL A 70 5.47 7.94 -6.57
CA VAL A 70 4.24 8.50 -6.00
C VAL A 70 4.11 8.12 -4.51
N LEU A 71 4.55 6.92 -4.15
CA LEU A 71 4.42 6.39 -2.79
C LEU A 71 5.68 6.59 -1.94
N ALA A 72 6.65 7.35 -2.41
CA ALA A 72 7.95 7.48 -1.74
C ALA A 72 7.84 7.88 -0.27
N THR A 73 6.88 8.74 0.08
CA THR A 73 6.71 9.20 1.46
C THR A 73 6.19 8.12 2.40
N PHE A 74 5.60 7.05 1.86
CA PHE A 74 5.09 5.94 2.66
C PHE A 74 6.09 4.81 2.80
N ILE A 75 7.08 4.74 1.91
CA ILE A 75 8.02 3.63 1.87
C ILE A 75 8.99 3.72 3.04
N GLU A 76 9.15 2.61 3.76
CA GLU A 76 10.09 2.51 4.86
C GLU A 76 11.25 1.61 4.45
N GLU A 77 12.44 2.15 4.59
CA GLU A 77 13.67 1.43 4.28
C GLU A 77 14.26 0.74 5.50
#